data_ee7b81f5e9c4de81414ec99ca491f267
#
_entry.id   ee7b81f5e9c4de81414ec99ca491f267
#
_cell.length_a   1.000
_cell.length_b   1.000
_cell.length_c   1.000
_cell.angle_alpha   90.00
_cell.angle_beta   90.00
_cell.angle_gamma   90.00
#
_symmetry.space_group_name_H-M   'P 1'
#
loop_
_entity.id
_entity.type
_entity.pdbx_description
1 polymer ?
#
loop_
_entity_poly.entity_id
_entity_poly.type
_entity_poly.pdbx_seq_one_letter_code
_entity_poly.pdbx_strand_id
1 'polypeptide(L)'
;MNYTSKLHANYMLVLLIFLTNITFTSCSKDSDNEPVLEPGQSLGIVSIPNLRDMGGYKTTNGATITRGLVYRSNQLYGISESDMILLAELNLKNDYDLRTASERNAKPDELPAGVNNVWLDVLADDPTSGPANLIELLSDPLQANIDLGNGQVEEKFKDAYRQFITLGSADTAFSKLFLSLGDENKLPALFHCTTGKDRTGWSAAALLTIIGVPYEEVLEDYLLSNDYILPMYADLIEGFVEAGGERNIVESILGVKEEYLVAAFEEMNTEYGSIENYFSVGLGISIDQQNALRNLYLNNK
;
A
#
# COMPACT_ATOMS: atom_id res chain seq x y z
N MET A 1 -30.92 62.18 66.03
CA MET A 1 -32.28 62.02 66.57
C MET A 1 -32.71 60.58 66.34
N ASN A 2 -32.91 59.90 67.44
CA ASN A 2 -33.80 58.73 67.67
C ASN A 2 -33.59 57.46 66.89
N TYR A 3 -33.16 56.44 67.54
CA TYR A 3 -33.76 55.41 68.44
C TYR A 3 -34.25 54.21 67.67
N THR A 4 -33.62 53.11 67.93
CA THR A 4 -33.91 51.81 68.61
C THR A 4 -34.53 50.83 67.68
N SER A 5 -34.33 49.55 67.77
CA SER A 5 -33.99 48.61 68.86
C SER A 5 -33.69 47.23 68.32
N LYS A 6 -32.97 46.51 69.10
CA LYS A 6 -32.64 45.05 69.06
C LYS A 6 -33.82 44.14 68.74
N LEU A 7 -33.60 43.06 68.08
CA LEU A 7 -34.12 41.75 68.48
C LEU A 7 -33.17 40.63 68.00
N HIS A 8 -32.75 39.87 69.03
CA HIS A 8 -31.99 38.61 68.82
C HIS A 8 -32.95 37.50 68.42
N ALA A 9 -32.62 36.74 67.44
CA ALA A 9 -33.22 35.42 67.25
C ALA A 9 -32.12 34.39 66.92
N ASN A 10 -31.88 33.53 67.92
CA ASN A 10 -31.07 32.36 67.81
C ASN A 10 -31.69 31.40 66.73
N TYR A 11 -30.94 31.05 65.69
CA TYR A 11 -31.24 29.84 64.91
C TYR A 11 -30.11 28.84 65.11
N MET A 12 -30.49 27.76 65.69
CA MET A 12 -29.74 26.54 65.87
C MET A 12 -29.48 25.88 64.50
N LEU A 13 -28.23 25.90 64.09
CA LEU A 13 -27.81 25.26 62.84
C LEU A 13 -27.72 23.77 63.02
N VAL A 14 -28.71 23.03 62.56
CA VAL A 14 -28.66 21.56 62.47
C VAL A 14 -27.82 21.18 61.22
N LEU A 15 -26.61 20.71 61.49
CA LEU A 15 -25.71 20.21 60.46
C LEU A 15 -26.15 18.78 60.04
N LEU A 16 -26.93 18.66 58.94
CA LEU A 16 -27.20 17.38 58.32
C LEU A 16 -25.99 16.98 57.48
N ILE A 17 -25.23 16.02 57.98
CA ILE A 17 -24.15 15.39 57.24
C ILE A 17 -24.79 14.41 56.25
N PHE A 18 -24.93 14.81 54.98
CA PHE A 18 -25.20 13.85 53.90
C PHE A 18 -23.90 13.12 53.58
N LEU A 19 -23.77 11.88 54.03
CA LEU A 19 -22.80 10.93 53.52
C LEU A 19 -23.26 10.52 52.09
N THR A 20 -22.75 11.20 51.08
CA THR A 20 -22.84 10.70 49.70
C THR A 20 -21.83 9.58 49.55
N ASN A 21 -22.35 8.35 49.49
CA ASN A 21 -21.57 7.22 49.00
C ASN A 21 -21.20 7.47 47.53
N ILE A 22 -19.99 7.97 47.31
CA ILE A 22 -19.39 7.98 45.96
C ILE A 22 -18.98 6.55 45.69
N THR A 23 -19.84 5.80 45.02
CA THR A 23 -19.46 4.55 44.36
C THR A 23 -18.54 4.95 43.21
N PHE A 24 -17.26 4.72 43.37
CA PHE A 24 -16.33 4.70 42.25
C PHE A 24 -16.76 3.55 41.35
N THR A 25 -17.58 3.84 40.33
CA THR A 25 -17.72 2.96 39.21
C THR A 25 -16.37 2.97 38.50
N SER A 26 -15.59 1.92 38.70
CA SER A 26 -14.43 1.63 37.89
C SER A 26 -14.95 1.54 36.43
N CYS A 27 -14.70 2.59 35.64
CA CYS A 27 -14.73 2.44 34.21
C CYS A 27 -13.64 1.42 33.89
N SER A 28 -14.02 0.18 33.64
CA SER A 28 -13.23 -0.72 32.84
C SER A 28 -12.91 0.06 31.56
N LYS A 29 -11.65 0.31 31.30
CA LYS A 29 -11.21 0.66 29.95
C LYS A 29 -11.72 -0.45 29.04
N ASP A 30 -12.77 -0.18 28.29
CA ASP A 30 -13.01 -0.87 27.04
C ASP A 30 -11.86 -0.46 26.09
N SER A 31 -10.70 -1.06 26.34
CA SER A 31 -9.69 -1.23 25.32
C SER A 31 -10.25 -2.29 24.42
N ASP A 32 -10.52 -1.98 23.18
CA ASP A 32 -10.57 -2.92 22.04
C ASP A 32 -11.73 -2.66 21.07
N ASN A 33 -11.94 -1.38 20.71
CA ASN A 33 -12.75 -1.06 19.53
C ASN A 33 -12.06 0.01 18.67
N GLU A 34 -10.78 -0.18 18.39
CA GLU A 34 -10.20 0.43 17.18
C GLU A 34 -10.91 -0.25 16.00
N PRO A 35 -11.50 0.52 15.07
CA PRO A 35 -12.14 -0.06 13.90
C PRO A 35 -11.10 -0.88 13.14
N VAL A 36 -11.35 -2.17 12.99
CA VAL A 36 -10.51 -3.03 12.16
C VAL A 36 -10.63 -2.53 10.73
N LEU A 37 -9.52 -2.06 10.14
CA LEU A 37 -9.50 -1.61 8.76
C LEU A 37 -9.94 -2.74 7.83
N GLU A 38 -10.73 -2.43 6.81
CA GLU A 38 -11.05 -3.39 5.75
C GLU A 38 -9.77 -3.77 4.96
N PRO A 39 -9.71 -4.98 4.36
CA PRO A 39 -8.63 -5.32 3.45
C PRO A 39 -8.46 -4.26 2.36
N GLY A 40 -7.22 -3.90 2.04
CA GLY A 40 -6.93 -2.88 1.03
C GLY A 40 -7.18 -1.43 1.44
N GLN A 41 -7.72 -1.17 2.62
CA GLN A 41 -7.90 0.19 3.11
C GLN A 41 -6.54 0.86 3.38
N SER A 42 -6.39 2.13 2.94
CA SER A 42 -5.21 2.95 3.24
C SER A 42 -5.07 3.15 4.76
N LEU A 43 -3.82 3.15 5.24
CA LEU A 43 -3.51 3.47 6.64
C LEU A 43 -3.67 4.96 6.96
N GLY A 44 -4.06 5.80 5.98
CA GLY A 44 -4.35 7.22 6.19
C GLY A 44 -3.12 8.11 6.39
N ILE A 45 -1.92 7.64 6.06
CA ILE A 45 -0.71 8.46 6.06
C ILE A 45 -0.72 9.35 4.81
N VAL A 46 -0.90 10.66 4.99
CA VAL A 46 -1.22 11.60 3.92
C VAL A 46 -0.11 11.69 2.87
N SER A 47 1.16 11.67 3.27
CA SER A 47 2.32 11.72 2.35
C SER A 47 2.48 10.44 1.52
N ILE A 48 1.87 9.32 1.96
CA ILE A 48 1.95 8.02 1.30
C ILE A 48 0.56 7.38 1.17
N PRO A 49 -0.35 7.98 0.38
CA PRO A 49 -1.77 7.63 0.38
C PRO A 49 -2.06 6.18 -0.05
N ASN A 50 -1.16 5.57 -0.86
CA ASN A 50 -1.31 4.18 -1.31
C ASN A 50 -0.71 3.15 -0.34
N LEU A 51 -0.36 3.57 0.89
CA LEU A 51 0.15 2.66 1.92
C LEU A 51 -0.98 1.83 2.52
N ARG A 52 -0.87 0.50 2.37
CA ARG A 52 -1.88 -0.47 2.79
C ARG A 52 -1.23 -1.71 3.40
N ASP A 53 -1.92 -2.31 4.39
CA ASP A 53 -1.59 -3.64 4.93
C ASP A 53 -2.07 -4.72 3.95
N MET A 54 -1.22 -5.69 3.64
CA MET A 54 -1.55 -6.84 2.79
C MET A 54 -2.31 -7.94 3.53
N GLY A 55 -2.59 -7.76 4.82
CA GLY A 55 -3.37 -8.68 5.66
C GLY A 55 -4.87 -8.43 5.64
N GLY A 56 -5.63 -9.36 6.22
CA GLY A 56 -7.08 -9.28 6.34
C GLY A 56 -7.87 -9.95 5.21
N TYR A 57 -7.26 -10.21 4.05
CA TYR A 57 -7.90 -10.93 2.95
C TYR A 57 -8.19 -12.37 3.31
N LYS A 58 -9.28 -12.91 2.76
CA LYS A 58 -9.66 -14.31 2.93
C LYS A 58 -9.19 -15.13 1.75
N THR A 59 -8.66 -16.30 2.06
CA THR A 59 -8.33 -17.29 1.04
C THR A 59 -9.55 -18.10 0.64
N THR A 60 -9.49 -18.81 -0.49
CA THR A 60 -10.57 -19.67 -1.00
C THR A 60 -10.98 -20.77 -0.03
N ASN A 61 -10.11 -21.18 0.90
CA ASN A 61 -10.40 -22.15 1.95
C ASN A 61 -10.88 -21.51 3.28
N GLY A 62 -11.08 -20.20 3.30
CA GLY A 62 -11.63 -19.43 4.43
C GLY A 62 -10.62 -18.99 5.48
N ALA A 63 -9.32 -19.26 5.31
CA ALA A 63 -8.28 -18.72 6.18
C ALA A 63 -8.10 -17.20 5.92
N THR A 64 -7.67 -16.46 6.94
CA THR A 64 -7.44 -15.01 6.83
C THR A 64 -5.94 -14.72 6.88
N ILE A 65 -5.46 -13.83 5.99
CA ILE A 65 -4.08 -13.36 5.99
C ILE A 65 -3.82 -12.52 7.23
N THR A 66 -2.74 -12.84 7.96
CA THR A 66 -2.31 -12.12 9.16
C THR A 66 -1.93 -10.68 8.81
N ARG A 67 -2.47 -9.72 9.58
CA ARG A 67 -2.15 -8.29 9.42
C ARG A 67 -0.80 -7.94 10.03
N GLY A 68 -0.26 -6.79 9.60
CA GLY A 68 0.95 -6.22 10.19
C GLY A 68 2.25 -6.92 9.77
N LEU A 69 2.22 -7.82 8.81
CA LEU A 69 3.41 -8.52 8.32
C LEU A 69 4.03 -7.83 7.10
N VAL A 70 3.20 -7.44 6.14
CA VAL A 70 3.67 -6.85 4.88
C VAL A 70 2.76 -5.73 4.46
N TYR A 71 3.38 -4.67 3.98
CA TYR A 71 2.73 -3.46 3.48
C TYR A 71 3.15 -3.19 2.04
N ARG A 72 2.27 -2.54 1.28
CA ARG A 72 2.56 -1.98 -0.04
C ARG A 72 2.33 -0.49 -0.04
N SER A 73 3.11 0.28 -0.84
CA SER A 73 2.91 1.73 -0.91
C SER A 73 3.39 2.35 -2.23
N ASN A 74 3.12 3.66 -2.40
CA ASN A 74 3.89 4.52 -3.30
C ASN A 74 5.25 4.86 -2.68
N GLN A 75 6.12 5.58 -3.44
CA GLN A 75 7.46 5.96 -2.99
C GLN A 75 7.46 6.70 -1.65
N LEU A 76 8.49 6.50 -0.87
CA LEU A 76 8.66 7.08 0.47
C LEU A 76 9.50 8.37 0.39
N TYR A 77 8.95 9.41 -0.25
CA TYR A 77 9.63 10.68 -0.47
C TYR A 77 8.73 11.88 -0.15
N GLY A 78 9.28 12.92 0.46
CA GLY A 78 8.55 14.11 0.89
C GLY A 78 7.62 13.84 2.07
N ILE A 79 8.03 12.93 2.96
CA ILE A 79 7.22 12.51 4.12
C ILE A 79 7.26 13.61 5.18
N SER A 80 6.08 14.07 5.64
CA SER A 80 6.01 15.03 6.74
C SER A 80 6.52 14.43 8.06
N GLU A 81 6.96 15.28 8.99
CA GLU A 81 7.41 14.79 10.32
C GLU A 81 6.33 13.99 11.05
N SER A 82 5.06 14.42 10.97
CA SER A 82 3.93 13.70 11.56
C SER A 82 3.71 12.34 10.91
N ASP A 83 3.81 12.26 9.57
CA ASP A 83 3.64 11.03 8.82
C ASP A 83 4.81 10.06 9.04
N MET A 84 6.03 10.58 9.23
CA MET A 84 7.20 9.77 9.59
C MET A 84 7.02 9.09 10.95
N ILE A 85 6.37 9.75 11.92
CA ILE A 85 6.05 9.15 13.22
C ILE A 85 5.08 7.98 13.02
N LEU A 86 4.01 8.16 12.24
CA LEU A 86 3.04 7.09 11.94
C LEU A 86 3.68 5.93 11.17
N LEU A 87 4.56 6.23 10.21
CA LEU A 87 5.30 5.21 9.48
C LEU A 87 6.22 4.40 10.41
N ALA A 88 6.85 5.05 11.39
CA ALA A 88 7.71 4.39 12.37
C ALA A 88 6.94 3.41 13.29
N GLU A 89 5.65 3.66 13.56
CA GLU A 89 4.79 2.77 14.37
C GLU A 89 4.58 1.40 13.71
N LEU A 90 4.76 1.29 12.38
CA LEU A 90 4.68 0.01 11.69
C LEU A 90 5.86 -0.93 12.03
N ASN A 91 6.90 -0.43 12.69
CA ASN A 91 8.08 -1.19 13.12
C ASN A 91 8.72 -2.00 11.97
N LEU A 92 8.78 -1.41 10.79
CA LEU A 92 9.34 -2.05 9.60
C LEU A 92 10.79 -2.46 9.84
N LYS A 93 11.15 -3.68 9.42
CA LYS A 93 12.55 -4.14 9.39
C LYS A 93 13.19 -3.85 8.05
N ASN A 94 12.43 -4.04 6.96
CA ASN A 94 12.90 -3.85 5.60
C ASN A 94 11.92 -3.06 4.76
N ASP A 95 12.48 -2.26 3.90
CA ASP A 95 11.84 -1.59 2.79
C ASP A 95 12.44 -2.12 1.48
N TYR A 96 11.59 -2.58 0.55
CA TYR A 96 11.99 -3.11 -0.75
C TYR A 96 11.60 -2.12 -1.85
N ASP A 97 12.58 -1.39 -2.36
CA ASP A 97 12.43 -0.41 -3.42
C ASP A 97 12.54 -1.06 -4.80
N LEU A 98 11.40 -1.14 -5.53
CA LEU A 98 11.29 -1.77 -6.85
C LEU A 98 11.59 -0.80 -8.02
N ARG A 99 12.02 0.43 -7.72
CA ARG A 99 12.25 1.48 -8.71
C ARG A 99 13.57 1.31 -9.46
N THR A 100 13.62 1.93 -10.64
CA THR A 100 14.86 2.09 -11.39
C THR A 100 15.86 3.01 -10.67
N ALA A 101 17.12 2.91 -11.04
CA ALA A 101 18.16 3.79 -10.51
C ALA A 101 17.84 5.28 -10.73
N SER A 102 17.24 5.64 -11.87
CA SER A 102 16.87 7.01 -12.21
C SER A 102 15.79 7.55 -11.27
N GLU A 103 14.70 6.80 -11.06
CA GLU A 103 13.60 7.17 -10.15
C GLU A 103 14.11 7.34 -8.72
N ARG A 104 14.93 6.40 -8.27
CA ARG A 104 15.49 6.38 -6.93
C ARG A 104 16.46 7.55 -6.67
N ASN A 105 17.29 7.87 -7.64
CA ASN A 105 18.23 9.02 -7.53
C ASN A 105 17.49 10.36 -7.53
N ALA A 106 16.38 10.47 -8.28
CA ALA A 106 15.57 11.69 -8.34
C ALA A 106 14.80 11.92 -7.02
N LYS A 107 14.34 10.85 -6.37
CA LYS A 107 13.54 10.90 -5.14
C LYS A 107 13.96 9.77 -4.20
N PRO A 108 15.09 9.90 -3.48
CA PRO A 108 15.57 8.89 -2.54
C PRO A 108 14.58 8.68 -1.39
N ASP A 109 14.47 7.44 -0.89
CA ASP A 109 13.54 7.13 0.20
C ASP A 109 13.94 7.78 1.51
N GLU A 110 12.93 8.26 2.22
CA GLU A 110 12.97 8.77 3.57
C GLU A 110 12.36 7.69 4.49
N LEU A 111 13.20 7.07 5.33
CA LEU A 111 12.83 5.91 6.13
C LEU A 111 12.98 6.17 7.63
N PRO A 112 12.14 5.54 8.46
CA PRO A 112 12.37 5.53 9.91
C PRO A 112 13.73 4.93 10.26
N ALA A 113 14.32 5.39 11.35
CA ALA A 113 15.61 4.89 11.80
C ALA A 113 15.60 3.37 12.05
N GLY A 114 16.59 2.68 11.51
CA GLY A 114 16.74 1.22 11.67
C GLY A 114 16.07 0.38 10.59
N VAL A 115 15.28 0.95 9.70
CA VAL A 115 14.72 0.25 8.54
C VAL A 115 15.84 0.04 7.50
N ASN A 116 15.97 -1.20 7.05
CA ASN A 116 16.94 -1.56 6.01
C ASN A 116 16.31 -1.36 4.62
N ASN A 117 16.87 -0.47 3.79
CA ASN A 117 16.44 -0.28 2.40
C ASN A 117 17.13 -1.28 1.48
N VAL A 118 16.35 -2.07 0.77
CA VAL A 118 16.81 -3.11 -0.17
C VAL A 118 16.36 -2.74 -1.56
N TRP A 119 17.31 -2.38 -2.42
CA TRP A 119 17.01 -2.03 -3.80
C TRP A 119 16.88 -3.26 -4.70
N LEU A 120 15.75 -3.34 -5.41
CA LEU A 120 15.37 -4.42 -6.31
C LEU A 120 14.83 -3.83 -7.63
N ASP A 121 15.73 -3.41 -8.53
CA ASP A 121 15.35 -2.81 -9.81
C ASP A 121 14.68 -3.82 -10.72
N VAL A 122 13.35 -3.75 -10.80
CA VAL A 122 12.52 -4.66 -11.62
C VAL A 122 12.72 -4.41 -13.12
N LEU A 123 13.01 -3.18 -13.51
CA LEU A 123 13.08 -2.72 -14.90
C LEU A 123 14.52 -2.38 -15.34
N ALA A 124 15.55 -2.95 -14.69
CA ALA A 124 16.94 -2.66 -15.03
C ALA A 124 17.28 -3.03 -16.48
N ASP A 125 16.63 -4.06 -17.05
CA ASP A 125 16.81 -4.51 -18.45
C ASP A 125 16.04 -3.63 -19.45
N ASP A 126 14.97 -2.92 -19.01
CA ASP A 126 14.22 -1.93 -19.81
C ASP A 126 13.81 -0.71 -18.97
N PRO A 127 14.74 0.21 -18.70
CA PRO A 127 14.45 1.40 -17.89
C PRO A 127 13.56 2.42 -18.61
N THR A 128 13.20 2.18 -19.87
CA THR A 128 12.29 3.02 -20.68
C THR A 128 10.85 2.51 -20.67
N SER A 129 10.57 1.41 -20.00
CA SER A 129 9.23 0.87 -19.82
C SER A 129 8.27 1.90 -19.23
N GLY A 130 6.98 1.87 -19.65
CA GLY A 130 5.97 2.84 -19.27
C GLY A 130 5.93 3.19 -17.78
N PRO A 131 5.88 2.20 -16.86
CA PRO A 131 5.88 2.46 -15.42
C PRO A 131 7.12 3.17 -14.87
N ALA A 132 8.27 3.09 -15.54
CA ALA A 132 9.49 3.79 -15.16
C ALA A 132 9.57 5.22 -15.74
N ASN A 133 8.75 5.53 -16.72
CA ASN A 133 8.90 6.73 -17.56
C ASN A 133 7.68 7.67 -17.53
N LEU A 134 6.93 7.65 -16.43
CA LEU A 134 5.66 8.40 -16.29
C LEU A 134 5.81 9.91 -16.57
N ILE A 135 6.90 10.53 -16.07
CA ILE A 135 7.13 11.97 -16.23
C ILE A 135 7.35 12.33 -17.69
N GLU A 136 8.13 11.54 -18.42
CA GLU A 136 8.40 11.77 -19.84
C GLU A 136 7.14 11.62 -20.67
N LEU A 137 6.31 10.60 -20.42
CA LEU A 137 5.03 10.39 -21.09
C LEU A 137 4.05 11.55 -20.92
N LEU A 138 4.15 12.30 -19.83
CA LEU A 138 3.27 13.41 -19.49
C LEU A 138 3.90 14.79 -19.80
N SER A 139 5.13 14.85 -20.29
CA SER A 139 5.89 16.11 -20.47
C SER A 139 5.36 16.99 -21.60
N ASP A 140 4.75 16.41 -22.64
CA ASP A 140 4.14 17.12 -23.77
C ASP A 140 2.73 16.57 -24.03
N PRO A 141 1.68 17.25 -23.51
CA PRO A 141 0.29 16.79 -23.63
C PRO A 141 -0.21 16.61 -25.06
N LEU A 142 0.21 17.50 -25.99
CA LEU A 142 -0.21 17.41 -27.39
C LEU A 142 0.48 16.27 -28.12
N GLN A 143 1.75 16.05 -27.83
CA GLN A 143 2.48 14.92 -28.38
C GLN A 143 1.97 13.61 -27.78
N ALA A 144 1.62 13.57 -26.49
CA ALA A 144 1.00 12.43 -25.86
C ALA A 144 -0.31 12.01 -26.52
N ASN A 145 -1.15 12.96 -26.94
CA ASN A 145 -2.38 12.64 -27.70
C ASN A 145 -2.08 11.92 -29.02
N ILE A 146 -0.97 12.29 -29.68
CA ILE A 146 -0.56 11.67 -30.95
C ILE A 146 0.00 10.28 -30.73
N ASP A 147 0.90 10.14 -29.76
CA ASP A 147 1.70 8.92 -29.55
C ASP A 147 0.96 7.87 -28.72
N LEU A 148 0.04 8.30 -27.83
CA LEU A 148 -0.63 7.44 -26.85
C LEU A 148 -2.15 7.40 -27.03
N GLY A 149 -2.69 8.17 -27.96
CA GLY A 149 -4.13 8.13 -28.29
C GLY A 149 -4.58 6.81 -28.89
N ASN A 150 -5.91 6.65 -29.06
CA ASN A 150 -6.53 5.48 -29.71
C ASN A 150 -6.13 4.12 -29.09
N GLY A 151 -5.95 4.07 -27.77
CA GLY A 151 -5.63 2.84 -27.04
C GLY A 151 -4.13 2.49 -26.99
N GLN A 152 -3.24 3.34 -27.52
CA GLN A 152 -1.80 3.08 -27.49
C GLN A 152 -1.22 3.12 -26.07
N VAL A 153 -1.77 3.96 -25.18
CA VAL A 153 -1.35 3.99 -23.79
C VAL A 153 -1.63 2.66 -23.09
N GLU A 154 -2.81 2.08 -23.34
CA GLU A 154 -3.20 0.80 -22.78
C GLU A 154 -2.29 -0.32 -23.28
N GLU A 155 -2.00 -0.38 -24.58
CA GLU A 155 -1.07 -1.38 -25.14
C GLU A 155 0.33 -1.25 -24.54
N LYS A 156 0.84 -0.01 -24.40
CA LYS A 156 2.15 0.24 -23.79
C LYS A 156 2.22 -0.26 -22.34
N PHE A 157 1.15 -0.07 -21.55
CA PHE A 157 1.11 -0.58 -20.19
C PHE A 157 0.93 -2.09 -20.14
N LYS A 158 0.10 -2.69 -20.99
CA LYS A 158 0.00 -4.16 -21.10
C LYS A 158 1.34 -4.79 -21.45
N ASP A 159 2.09 -4.22 -22.37
CA ASP A 159 3.44 -4.69 -22.71
C ASP A 159 4.38 -4.60 -21.51
N ALA A 160 4.34 -3.50 -20.75
CA ALA A 160 5.13 -3.37 -19.53
C ALA A 160 4.75 -4.42 -18.46
N TYR A 161 3.47 -4.78 -18.34
CA TYR A 161 3.03 -5.83 -17.42
C TYR A 161 3.46 -7.24 -17.88
N ARG A 162 3.51 -7.51 -19.18
CA ARG A 162 4.15 -8.74 -19.73
C ARG A 162 5.66 -8.76 -19.41
N GLN A 163 6.32 -7.62 -19.49
CA GLN A 163 7.73 -7.49 -19.13
C GLN A 163 8.02 -7.82 -17.65
N PHE A 164 7.07 -7.63 -16.73
CA PHE A 164 7.22 -8.08 -15.34
C PHE A 164 7.36 -9.61 -15.20
N ILE A 165 6.98 -10.35 -16.26
CA ILE A 165 7.06 -11.82 -16.31
C ILE A 165 8.29 -12.29 -17.09
N THR A 166 8.76 -11.48 -18.05
CA THR A 166 9.73 -11.93 -19.07
C THR A 166 11.11 -11.32 -18.95
N LEU A 167 11.28 -10.19 -18.21
CA LEU A 167 12.58 -9.57 -18.00
C LEU A 167 13.40 -10.31 -16.94
N GLY A 168 14.67 -10.60 -17.24
CA GLY A 168 15.58 -11.21 -16.28
C GLY A 168 15.82 -10.38 -15.00
N SER A 169 15.78 -9.04 -15.13
CA SER A 169 15.82 -8.12 -13.98
C SER A 169 14.58 -8.26 -13.10
N ALA A 170 13.39 -8.45 -13.67
CA ALA A 170 12.15 -8.68 -12.96
C ALA A 170 12.18 -10.01 -12.19
N ASP A 171 12.58 -11.10 -12.85
CA ASP A 171 12.75 -12.41 -12.21
C ASP A 171 13.70 -12.32 -11.01
N THR A 172 14.83 -11.67 -11.18
CA THR A 172 15.83 -11.49 -10.12
C THR A 172 15.29 -10.68 -8.95
N ALA A 173 14.58 -9.58 -9.22
CA ALA A 173 14.02 -8.69 -8.22
C ALA A 173 12.87 -9.37 -7.45
N PHE A 174 11.90 -9.97 -8.15
CA PHE A 174 10.77 -10.65 -7.53
C PHE A 174 11.17 -11.92 -6.78
N SER A 175 12.15 -12.69 -7.28
CA SER A 175 12.71 -13.82 -6.55
C SER A 175 13.25 -13.38 -5.18
N LYS A 176 14.09 -12.34 -5.14
CA LYS A 176 14.63 -11.79 -3.89
C LYS A 176 13.55 -11.23 -2.97
N LEU A 177 12.55 -10.54 -3.54
CA LEU A 177 11.42 -10.00 -2.79
C LEU A 177 10.66 -11.13 -2.10
N PHE A 178 10.12 -12.10 -2.85
CA PHE A 178 9.27 -13.16 -2.29
C PHE A 178 10.01 -14.12 -1.37
N LEU A 179 11.30 -14.42 -1.63
CA LEU A 179 12.14 -15.14 -0.68
C LEU A 179 12.30 -14.37 0.65
N SER A 180 12.41 -13.05 0.56
CA SER A 180 12.51 -12.20 1.76
C SER A 180 11.19 -12.10 2.50
N LEU A 181 10.06 -11.98 1.79
CA LEU A 181 8.72 -11.96 2.38
C LEU A 181 8.34 -13.31 3.01
N GLY A 182 9.00 -14.42 2.62
CA GLY A 182 8.87 -15.74 3.25
C GLY A 182 9.75 -15.96 4.49
N ASP A 183 10.54 -14.99 4.91
CA ASP A 183 11.44 -15.06 6.08
C ASP A 183 10.89 -14.21 7.25
N GLU A 184 10.40 -14.84 8.32
CA GLU A 184 9.84 -14.18 9.50
C GLU A 184 10.83 -13.16 10.13
N ASN A 185 12.13 -13.38 10.01
CA ASN A 185 13.14 -12.46 10.56
C ASN A 185 13.21 -11.13 9.81
N LYS A 186 12.68 -11.05 8.60
CA LYS A 186 12.67 -9.86 7.75
C LYS A 186 11.38 -9.05 7.84
N LEU A 187 10.38 -9.55 8.57
CA LEU A 187 9.07 -8.91 8.75
C LEU A 187 8.98 -8.14 10.09
N PRO A 188 8.19 -7.08 10.21
CA PRO A 188 7.37 -6.46 9.14
C PRO A 188 8.19 -5.85 8.02
N ALA A 189 7.64 -5.89 6.79
CA ALA A 189 8.29 -5.35 5.61
C ALA A 189 7.33 -4.49 4.77
N LEU A 190 7.89 -3.58 3.99
CA LEU A 190 7.17 -2.78 3.01
C LEU A 190 7.83 -2.98 1.64
N PHE A 191 7.03 -3.00 0.57
CA PHE A 191 7.54 -2.92 -0.80
C PHE A 191 6.82 -1.84 -1.59
N HIS A 192 7.55 -1.13 -2.43
CA HIS A 192 7.01 0.00 -3.18
C HIS A 192 7.68 0.20 -4.54
N CYS A 193 7.04 1.00 -5.39
CA CYS A 193 7.66 1.63 -6.54
C CYS A 193 7.33 3.14 -6.53
N THR A 194 7.27 3.83 -7.66
CA THR A 194 7.00 5.28 -7.69
C THR A 194 5.57 5.61 -7.27
N THR A 195 4.57 5.01 -7.90
CA THR A 195 3.15 5.20 -7.59
C THR A 195 2.56 4.08 -6.73
N GLY A 196 3.28 2.97 -6.58
CA GLY A 196 2.80 1.80 -5.85
C GLY A 196 1.71 1.01 -6.57
N LYS A 197 1.50 1.25 -7.88
CA LYS A 197 0.40 0.66 -8.64
C LYS A 197 0.82 -0.46 -9.60
N ASP A 198 1.97 -0.33 -10.30
CA ASP A 198 2.38 -1.26 -11.37
C ASP A 198 3.30 -2.38 -10.85
N ARG A 199 4.61 -2.14 -10.68
CA ARG A 199 5.57 -3.13 -10.14
C ARG A 199 5.14 -3.64 -8.76
N THR A 200 4.72 -2.74 -7.90
CA THR A 200 4.10 -3.04 -6.60
C THR A 200 2.76 -3.76 -6.76
N GLY A 201 1.95 -3.36 -7.74
CA GLY A 201 0.66 -3.97 -8.03
C GLY A 201 0.79 -5.43 -8.44
N TRP A 202 1.70 -5.74 -9.37
CA TRP A 202 2.01 -7.13 -9.72
C TRP A 202 2.56 -7.93 -8.53
N SER A 203 3.50 -7.34 -7.75
CA SER A 203 4.03 -8.00 -6.56
C SER A 203 2.96 -8.36 -5.55
N ALA A 204 2.02 -7.44 -5.30
CA ALA A 204 0.87 -7.66 -4.41
C ALA A 204 -0.07 -8.74 -4.97
N ALA A 205 -0.42 -8.65 -6.25
CA ALA A 205 -1.28 -9.62 -6.90
C ALA A 205 -0.68 -11.04 -6.88
N ALA A 206 0.61 -11.18 -7.20
CA ALA A 206 1.30 -12.46 -7.15
C ALA A 206 1.38 -13.04 -5.71
N LEU A 207 1.65 -12.18 -4.70
CA LEU A 207 1.66 -12.58 -3.29
C LEU A 207 0.30 -13.07 -2.82
N LEU A 208 -0.76 -12.31 -3.06
CA LEU A 208 -2.13 -12.68 -2.67
C LEU A 208 -2.57 -13.96 -3.36
N THR A 209 -2.27 -14.09 -4.66
CA THR A 209 -2.61 -15.28 -5.45
C THR A 209 -1.90 -16.54 -4.95
N ILE A 210 -0.58 -16.48 -4.69
CA ILE A 210 0.18 -17.65 -4.19
C ILE A 210 -0.26 -18.05 -2.78
N ILE A 211 -0.74 -17.12 -1.95
CA ILE A 211 -1.31 -17.42 -0.62
C ILE A 211 -2.69 -18.06 -0.75
N GLY A 212 -3.43 -17.82 -1.85
CA GLY A 212 -4.73 -18.44 -2.15
C GLY A 212 -5.94 -17.51 -2.03
N VAL A 213 -5.74 -16.21 -2.14
CA VAL A 213 -6.82 -15.21 -2.23
C VAL A 213 -7.54 -15.36 -3.59
N PRO A 214 -8.89 -15.31 -3.64
CA PRO A 214 -9.64 -15.33 -4.90
C PRO A 214 -9.22 -14.20 -5.84
N TYR A 215 -9.24 -14.47 -7.15
CA TYR A 215 -8.83 -13.51 -8.18
C TYR A 215 -9.61 -12.20 -8.11
N GLU A 216 -10.90 -12.26 -7.84
CA GLU A 216 -11.78 -11.10 -7.73
C GLU A 216 -11.30 -10.13 -6.62
N GLU A 217 -10.91 -10.65 -5.47
CA GLU A 217 -10.37 -9.84 -4.36
C GLU A 217 -8.95 -9.30 -4.68
N VAL A 218 -8.14 -10.10 -5.41
CA VAL A 218 -6.83 -9.65 -5.91
C VAL A 218 -6.97 -8.48 -6.87
N LEU A 219 -7.94 -8.56 -7.79
CA LEU A 219 -8.26 -7.51 -8.76
C LEU A 219 -8.80 -6.26 -8.04
N GLU A 220 -9.68 -6.42 -7.06
CA GLU A 220 -10.18 -5.31 -6.26
C GLU A 220 -9.05 -4.58 -5.53
N ASP A 221 -8.14 -5.30 -4.84
CA ASP A 221 -6.97 -4.68 -4.22
C ASP A 221 -6.12 -3.89 -5.23
N TYR A 222 -5.89 -4.46 -6.40
CA TYR A 222 -5.13 -3.81 -7.45
C TYR A 222 -5.78 -2.49 -7.89
N LEU A 223 -7.09 -2.51 -8.17
CA LEU A 223 -7.86 -1.36 -8.65
C LEU A 223 -8.02 -0.25 -7.60
N LEU A 224 -7.99 -0.58 -6.30
CA LEU A 224 -7.98 0.41 -5.22
C LEU A 224 -6.83 1.42 -5.32
N SER A 225 -5.77 1.11 -6.06
CA SER A 225 -4.69 2.08 -6.32
C SER A 225 -5.20 3.35 -7.00
N ASN A 226 -6.29 3.28 -7.77
CA ASN A 226 -6.91 4.45 -8.42
C ASN A 226 -7.48 5.42 -7.39
N ASP A 227 -8.12 4.90 -6.33
CA ASP A 227 -8.76 5.71 -5.29
C ASP A 227 -7.73 6.48 -4.45
N TYR A 228 -6.50 5.99 -4.38
CA TYR A 228 -5.43 6.63 -3.61
C TYR A 228 -4.48 7.48 -4.46
N ILE A 229 -4.23 7.07 -5.70
CA ILE A 229 -3.23 7.73 -6.55
C ILE A 229 -3.82 8.83 -7.42
N LEU A 230 -4.98 8.64 -8.04
CA LEU A 230 -5.55 9.67 -8.91
C LEU A 230 -5.86 10.98 -8.16
N PRO A 231 -6.40 10.98 -6.92
CA PRO A 231 -6.56 12.21 -6.16
C PRO A 231 -5.23 12.92 -5.83
N MET A 232 -4.15 12.15 -5.57
CA MET A 232 -2.81 12.72 -5.34
C MET A 232 -2.28 13.49 -6.54
N TYR A 233 -2.68 13.11 -7.75
CA TYR A 233 -2.26 13.72 -9.00
C TYR A 233 -3.32 14.61 -9.65
N ALA A 234 -4.38 15.00 -8.92
CA ALA A 234 -5.48 15.79 -9.48
C ALA A 234 -5.02 17.06 -10.19
N ASP A 235 -4.15 17.85 -9.56
CA ASP A 235 -3.62 19.10 -10.14
C ASP A 235 -2.78 18.83 -11.41
N LEU A 236 -2.04 17.74 -11.45
CA LEU A 236 -1.27 17.34 -12.64
C LEU A 236 -2.20 16.92 -13.78
N ILE A 237 -3.25 16.17 -13.47
CA ILE A 237 -4.28 15.75 -14.45
C ILE A 237 -4.98 16.98 -15.05
N GLU A 238 -5.43 17.92 -14.21
CA GLU A 238 -6.07 19.15 -14.70
C GLU A 238 -5.09 19.99 -15.53
N GLY A 239 -3.84 20.17 -15.09
CA GLY A 239 -2.81 20.90 -15.83
C GLY A 239 -2.51 20.27 -17.19
N PHE A 240 -2.48 18.93 -17.29
CA PHE A 240 -2.30 18.20 -18.54
C PHE A 240 -3.48 18.47 -19.51
N VAL A 241 -4.71 18.44 -19.01
CA VAL A 241 -5.93 18.69 -19.79
C VAL A 241 -5.98 20.17 -20.23
N GLU A 242 -5.67 21.14 -19.35
CA GLU A 242 -5.62 22.56 -19.69
C GLU A 242 -4.56 22.87 -20.76
N ALA A 243 -3.47 22.11 -20.81
CA ALA A 243 -2.45 22.19 -21.85
C ALA A 243 -2.84 21.48 -23.16
N GLY A 244 -4.06 20.94 -23.26
CA GLY A 244 -4.61 20.32 -24.48
C GLY A 244 -4.44 18.81 -24.55
N GLY A 245 -4.00 18.16 -23.49
CA GLY A 245 -3.93 16.70 -23.38
C GLY A 245 -5.31 16.07 -23.17
N GLU A 246 -5.49 14.84 -23.64
CA GLU A 246 -6.70 14.07 -23.42
C GLU A 246 -6.71 13.45 -22.01
N ARG A 247 -7.78 13.69 -21.24
CA ARG A 247 -7.94 13.20 -19.86
C ARG A 247 -7.77 11.70 -19.74
N ASN A 248 -8.35 10.91 -20.67
CA ASN A 248 -8.24 9.47 -20.67
C ASN A 248 -6.79 8.97 -20.79
N ILE A 249 -5.92 9.70 -21.48
CA ILE A 249 -4.49 9.36 -21.60
C ILE A 249 -3.79 9.54 -20.25
N VAL A 250 -3.91 10.71 -19.64
CA VAL A 250 -3.23 10.98 -18.36
C VAL A 250 -3.76 10.08 -17.24
N GLU A 251 -5.08 9.82 -17.19
CA GLU A 251 -5.66 8.90 -16.22
C GLU A 251 -5.25 7.44 -16.47
N SER A 252 -5.07 7.01 -17.73
CA SER A 252 -4.55 5.68 -18.06
C SER A 252 -3.08 5.51 -17.70
N ILE A 253 -2.29 6.59 -17.75
CA ILE A 253 -0.87 6.60 -17.34
C ILE A 253 -0.75 6.59 -15.81
N LEU A 254 -1.52 7.43 -15.11
CA LEU A 254 -1.42 7.60 -13.67
C LEU A 254 -2.22 6.58 -12.87
N GLY A 255 -3.31 6.05 -13.42
CA GLY A 255 -4.14 5.02 -12.82
C GLY A 255 -3.75 3.61 -13.26
N VAL A 256 -4.60 2.66 -12.91
CA VAL A 256 -4.53 1.26 -13.34
C VAL A 256 -5.84 0.82 -13.97
N LYS A 257 -5.76 -0.16 -14.86
CA LYS A 257 -6.92 -0.82 -15.50
C LYS A 257 -6.80 -2.33 -15.32
N GLU A 258 -7.92 -3.01 -15.22
CA GLU A 258 -7.98 -4.47 -15.14
C GLU A 258 -7.13 -5.13 -16.22
N GLU A 259 -7.23 -4.65 -17.47
CA GLU A 259 -6.51 -5.21 -18.64
C GLU A 259 -4.98 -5.20 -18.48
N TYR A 260 -4.41 -4.32 -17.66
CA TYR A 260 -2.96 -4.32 -17.38
C TYR A 260 -2.58 -5.53 -16.53
N LEU A 261 -3.32 -5.76 -15.44
CA LEU A 261 -3.08 -6.92 -14.57
C LEU A 261 -3.38 -8.24 -15.29
N VAL A 262 -4.45 -8.28 -16.10
CA VAL A 262 -4.81 -9.43 -16.95
C VAL A 262 -3.66 -9.78 -17.88
N ALA A 263 -3.01 -8.79 -18.53
CA ALA A 263 -1.88 -9.04 -19.43
C ALA A 263 -0.71 -9.73 -18.71
N ALA A 264 -0.41 -9.37 -17.46
CA ALA A 264 0.61 -10.07 -16.67
C ALA A 264 0.22 -11.51 -16.32
N PHE A 265 -1.05 -11.74 -15.91
CA PHE A 265 -1.52 -13.11 -15.62
C PHE A 265 -1.59 -13.99 -16.86
N GLU A 266 -2.00 -13.45 -18.01
CA GLU A 266 -2.00 -14.17 -19.30
C GLU A 266 -0.58 -14.56 -19.72
N GLU A 267 0.38 -13.64 -19.61
CA GLU A 267 1.79 -13.93 -19.90
C GLU A 267 2.34 -14.98 -18.94
N MET A 268 2.10 -14.82 -17.64
CA MET A 268 2.50 -15.80 -16.61
C MET A 268 1.93 -17.19 -16.88
N ASN A 269 0.64 -17.27 -17.29
CA ASN A 269 0.01 -18.54 -17.64
C ASN A 269 0.58 -19.12 -18.94
N THR A 270 0.94 -18.29 -19.90
CA THR A 270 1.55 -18.72 -21.18
C THR A 270 2.93 -19.30 -20.95
N GLU A 271 3.78 -18.64 -20.14
CA GLU A 271 5.16 -19.04 -19.90
C GLU A 271 5.28 -20.20 -18.88
N TYR A 272 4.45 -20.20 -17.83
CA TYR A 272 4.61 -21.11 -16.69
C TYR A 272 3.38 -21.99 -16.40
N GLY A 273 2.20 -21.67 -16.93
CA GLY A 273 0.96 -22.44 -16.76
C GLY A 273 0.25 -22.23 -15.45
N SER A 274 0.92 -21.81 -14.37
CA SER A 274 0.32 -21.48 -13.07
C SER A 274 1.20 -20.58 -12.23
N ILE A 275 0.63 -19.97 -11.19
CA ILE A 275 1.38 -19.13 -10.23
C ILE A 275 2.43 -19.96 -9.48
N GLU A 276 2.14 -21.21 -9.11
CA GLU A 276 3.10 -22.10 -8.43
C GLU A 276 4.31 -22.40 -9.32
N ASN A 277 4.08 -22.60 -10.60
CA ASN A 277 5.16 -22.82 -11.56
C ASN A 277 5.94 -21.54 -11.84
N TYR A 278 5.28 -20.37 -11.91
CA TYR A 278 5.97 -19.09 -12.00
C TYR A 278 6.92 -18.91 -10.79
N PHE A 279 6.42 -19.17 -9.57
CA PHE A 279 7.29 -19.13 -8.39
C PHE A 279 8.42 -20.15 -8.43
N SER A 280 8.17 -21.40 -8.83
CA SER A 280 9.18 -22.46 -8.79
C SER A 280 10.15 -22.42 -9.97
N VAL A 281 9.68 -22.18 -11.18
CA VAL A 281 10.48 -22.23 -12.43
C VAL A 281 10.98 -20.82 -12.79
N GLY A 282 10.11 -19.83 -12.79
CA GLY A 282 10.45 -18.45 -13.14
C GLY A 282 11.32 -17.80 -12.05
N LEU A 283 10.86 -17.84 -10.79
CA LEU A 283 11.53 -17.18 -9.68
C LEU A 283 12.49 -18.06 -8.88
N GLY A 284 12.54 -19.38 -9.15
CA GLY A 284 13.41 -20.30 -8.42
C GLY A 284 13.03 -20.53 -6.95
N ILE A 285 11.77 -20.30 -6.58
CA ILE A 285 11.24 -20.45 -5.22
C ILE A 285 10.61 -21.83 -5.10
N SER A 286 11.27 -22.75 -4.41
CA SER A 286 10.84 -24.14 -4.30
C SER A 286 9.44 -24.26 -3.67
N ILE A 287 8.77 -25.41 -3.89
CA ILE A 287 7.45 -25.70 -3.31
C ILE A 287 7.49 -25.63 -1.76
N ASP A 288 8.58 -26.06 -1.14
CA ASP A 288 8.73 -25.97 0.32
C ASP A 288 8.79 -24.51 0.78
N GLN A 289 9.48 -23.63 0.04
CA GLN A 289 9.52 -22.19 0.33
C GLN A 289 8.16 -21.52 0.08
N GLN A 290 7.42 -21.91 -0.96
CA GLN A 290 6.04 -21.45 -1.19
C GLN A 290 5.10 -21.88 -0.05
N ASN A 291 5.25 -23.12 0.44
CA ASN A 291 4.47 -23.60 1.58
C ASN A 291 4.86 -22.89 2.88
N ALA A 292 6.14 -22.61 3.11
CA ALA A 292 6.61 -21.82 4.24
C ALA A 292 6.02 -20.41 4.22
N LEU A 293 6.00 -19.76 3.04
CA LEU A 293 5.37 -18.46 2.83
C LEU A 293 3.87 -18.54 3.19
N ARG A 294 3.10 -19.47 2.62
CA ARG A 294 1.66 -19.63 2.95
C ARG A 294 1.45 -19.84 4.45
N ASN A 295 2.24 -20.69 5.08
CA ASN A 295 2.12 -20.97 6.52
C ASN A 295 2.41 -19.72 7.37
N LEU A 296 3.40 -18.91 7.00
CA LEU A 296 3.76 -17.68 7.70
C LEU A 296 2.59 -16.69 7.74
N TYR A 297 1.86 -16.56 6.63
CA TYR A 297 0.77 -15.60 6.51
C TYR A 297 -0.58 -16.12 7.01
N LEU A 298 -0.80 -17.44 7.04
CA LEU A 298 -2.11 -18.03 7.38
C LEU A 298 -2.17 -18.67 8.76
N ASN A 299 -1.03 -18.92 9.41
CA ASN A 299 -1.01 -19.46 10.76
C ASN A 299 -1.13 -18.32 11.78
N ASN A 300 -2.34 -18.04 12.21
CA ASN A 300 -2.59 -17.27 13.43
C ASN A 300 -2.06 -18.09 14.62
N LYS A 301 -0.91 -17.69 15.18
CA LYS A 301 -0.44 -18.18 16.47
C LYS A 301 -1.27 -17.60 17.59
#